data_b587978cf483240385769b91b17a1522
#
_entry.id   b587978cf483240385769b91b17a1522
#
_cell.length_a   1.000
_cell.length_b   1.000
_cell.length_c   1.000
_cell.angle_alpha   90.00
_cell.angle_beta   90.00
_cell.angle_gamma   90.00
#
_symmetry.space_group_name_H-M   'P 1'
#
loop_
_entity.id
_entity.type
_entity.pdbx_description
1 polymer ?
#
loop_
_entity_poly.entity_id
_entity_poly.type
_entity_poly.pdbx_seq_one_letter_code
_entity_poly.pdbx_strand_id
1 'polypeptide(L)'
;MNYATFFSGAGIGCHGLKINGFDCILSNEYLEERIAIQRFNEKCDDEERYIVGDIREPETRKKIESILKQSKDNEGLDVLIATPPCQGISLANHKKTPTEIVRNSLILESILLTKKYQPKYFIYENVLGFLNSACSDSDGYDRGVKEVIDRHLKKNYYIERFIFNLKHFSIPSSRTRTVVVGIRKDLDKHPLSIYPKPEKIVTLKESIGHLKSLKKPREIDPDDSLHFYRPYDERMLPWIENTLEGQSSFDQNDKRRVPNQIIDGVLKVNEAKNGDKYKRQRWDDIGPCIHTRSDTFSSQNTIHPKDNRVFSIRELMILMSIPKTFRWVPKKTKLDTYEEIKKFELNIRKAIGESFPTRYLQLLSKNILEKHLLSQADVEAINKYFLDTQIFKKYSIELQESKPLNVELKETIEKCIFYNRLEKKSANPLKVCIGNNYKETKADIIFSTRKIDNKIPILELEKFYLYQLIDKKNLSLF
;
A
#
# COMPACT_ATOMS: atom_id res chain seq x y z
N MET A 1 15.01 18.57 5.19
CA MET A 1 14.10 18.59 4.02
C MET A 1 12.67 18.76 4.49
N ASN A 2 11.86 19.48 3.71
CA ASN A 2 10.46 19.74 4.04
C ASN A 2 9.50 18.92 3.16
N TYR A 3 8.25 18.77 3.61
CA TYR A 3 7.20 18.15 2.82
C TYR A 3 5.81 18.72 3.07
N ALA A 4 4.98 18.68 2.02
CA ALA A 4 3.55 18.94 2.10
C ALA A 4 2.78 17.65 1.81
N THR A 5 1.64 17.45 2.47
CA THR A 5 0.82 16.25 2.26
C THR A 5 -0.66 16.59 2.13
N PHE A 6 -1.32 15.95 1.17
CA PHE A 6 -2.74 16.09 0.85
C PHE A 6 -3.47 14.76 1.00
N PHE A 7 -4.72 14.82 1.46
CA PHE A 7 -5.52 13.64 1.81
C PHE A 7 -4.79 12.78 2.85
N SER A 8 -4.20 13.45 3.82
CA SER A 8 -3.16 12.87 4.69
C SER A 8 -3.66 11.82 5.68
N GLY A 9 -4.98 11.62 5.80
CA GLY A 9 -5.59 10.70 6.76
C GLY A 9 -5.11 10.98 8.19
N ALA A 10 -4.88 9.96 8.97
CA ALA A 10 -4.31 10.09 10.33
C ALA A 10 -2.78 10.33 10.35
N GLY A 11 -2.15 10.57 9.20
CA GLY A 11 -0.71 10.82 9.10
C GLY A 11 0.19 9.60 9.24
N ILE A 12 -0.36 8.40 9.24
CA ILE A 12 0.36 7.13 9.49
C ILE A 12 1.50 6.92 8.49
N GLY A 13 1.22 7.01 7.19
CA GLY A 13 2.26 6.83 6.19
C GLY A 13 3.36 7.89 6.31
N CYS A 14 2.97 9.16 6.40
CA CYS A 14 3.90 10.28 6.51
C CYS A 14 4.72 10.29 7.81
N HIS A 15 4.30 9.55 8.84
CA HIS A 15 5.11 9.36 10.05
C HIS A 15 6.49 8.76 9.72
N GLY A 16 6.60 8.00 8.63
CA GLY A 16 7.88 7.51 8.12
C GLY A 16 8.87 8.60 7.70
N LEU A 17 8.37 9.73 7.18
CA LEU A 17 9.20 10.89 6.86
C LEU A 17 9.68 11.60 8.14
N LYS A 18 8.77 11.75 9.12
CA LYS A 18 9.12 12.34 10.43
C LYS A 18 10.23 11.56 11.12
N ILE A 19 10.19 10.21 11.09
CA ILE A 19 11.25 9.35 11.64
C ILE A 19 12.63 9.67 11.02
N ASN A 20 12.66 10.06 9.74
CA ASN A 20 13.89 10.43 9.04
C ASN A 20 14.20 11.94 9.08
N GLY A 21 13.52 12.70 9.94
CA GLY A 21 13.82 14.11 10.16
C GLY A 21 13.31 15.07 9.08
N PHE A 22 12.27 14.68 8.32
CA PHE A 22 11.59 15.60 7.40
C PHE A 22 10.61 16.50 8.17
N ASP A 23 10.61 17.78 7.88
CA ASP A 23 9.67 18.76 8.43
C ASP A 23 8.37 18.84 7.63
N CYS A 24 7.23 18.67 8.31
CA CYS A 24 5.91 18.81 7.70
C CYS A 24 5.48 20.27 7.68
N ILE A 25 5.61 20.95 6.55
CA ILE A 25 5.22 22.34 6.41
C ILE A 25 3.72 22.54 6.11
N LEU A 26 3.03 21.49 5.68
CA LEU A 26 1.60 21.52 5.40
C LEU A 26 0.99 20.12 5.44
N SER A 27 -0.11 19.97 6.15
CA SER A 27 -0.94 18.77 6.14
C SER A 27 -2.41 19.12 5.92
N ASN A 28 -2.97 18.72 4.77
CA ASN A 28 -4.39 18.89 4.49
C ASN A 28 -5.14 17.57 4.56
N GLU A 29 -6.29 17.62 5.23
CA GLU A 29 -7.23 16.49 5.36
C GLU A 29 -8.65 17.04 5.53
N TYR A 30 -9.64 16.32 5.00
CA TYR A 30 -11.05 16.71 5.08
C TYR A 30 -11.64 16.51 6.47
N LEU A 31 -11.23 15.42 7.17
CA LEU A 31 -11.80 15.01 8.46
C LEU A 31 -10.99 15.58 9.64
N GLU A 32 -11.61 16.41 10.47
CA GLU A 32 -10.99 16.96 11.69
C GLU A 32 -10.47 15.86 12.63
N GLU A 33 -11.19 14.76 12.78
CA GLU A 33 -10.76 13.63 13.62
C GLU A 33 -9.45 12.97 13.15
N ARG A 34 -9.11 13.08 11.87
CA ARG A 34 -7.82 12.62 11.32
C ARG A 34 -6.71 13.60 11.61
N ILE A 35 -6.98 14.89 11.47
CA ILE A 35 -6.04 15.95 11.84
C ILE A 35 -5.77 15.94 13.35
N ALA A 36 -6.78 15.69 14.20
CA ALA A 36 -6.57 15.54 15.63
C ALA A 36 -5.55 14.45 15.98
N ILE A 37 -5.60 13.27 15.30
CA ILE A 37 -4.60 12.22 15.47
C ILE A 37 -3.21 12.70 15.03
N GLN A 38 -3.10 13.48 13.96
CA GLN A 38 -1.82 14.03 13.52
C GLN A 38 -1.24 15.01 14.56
N ARG A 39 -2.07 15.84 15.18
CA ARG A 39 -1.68 16.75 16.28
C ARG A 39 -1.16 15.97 17.50
N PHE A 40 -1.79 14.84 17.86
CA PHE A 40 -1.31 14.00 18.97
C PHE A 40 0.09 13.44 18.70
N ASN A 41 0.47 13.30 17.45
CA ASN A 41 1.79 12.85 16.99
C ASN A 41 2.73 13.99 16.60
N GLU A 42 2.33 15.25 16.84
CA GLU A 42 3.14 16.43 16.55
C GLU A 42 3.71 16.40 15.12
N LYS A 43 2.84 16.11 14.14
CA LYS A 43 3.28 15.91 12.76
C LYS A 43 3.85 17.18 12.14
N CYS A 44 3.20 18.33 12.39
CA CYS A 44 3.68 19.65 12.04
C CYS A 44 4.05 20.40 13.33
N ASP A 45 5.05 21.25 13.26
CA ASP A 45 5.52 22.03 14.42
C ASP A 45 4.62 23.25 14.74
N ASP A 46 3.83 23.71 13.75
CA ASP A 46 2.94 24.84 13.85
C ASP A 46 1.48 24.44 13.59
N GLU A 47 0.56 24.95 14.39
CA GLU A 47 -0.88 24.67 14.28
C GLU A 47 -1.47 25.17 12.94
N GLU A 48 -0.97 26.26 12.41
CA GLU A 48 -1.43 26.84 11.14
C GLU A 48 -1.11 25.94 9.92
N ARG A 49 -0.17 25.00 10.08
CA ARG A 49 0.20 24.01 9.05
C ARG A 49 -0.80 22.87 8.91
N TYR A 50 -1.74 22.72 9.87
CA TYR A 50 -2.84 21.74 9.78
C TYR A 50 -4.06 22.40 9.14
N ILE A 51 -4.40 21.97 7.93
CA ILE A 51 -5.53 22.53 7.19
C ILE A 51 -6.63 21.47 7.08
N VAL A 52 -7.72 21.71 7.82
CA VAL A 52 -8.95 20.92 7.74
C VAL A 52 -9.84 21.51 6.64
N GLY A 53 -10.32 20.66 5.74
CA GLY A 53 -11.28 21.06 4.71
C GLY A 53 -11.04 20.39 3.35
N ASP A 54 -12.02 20.56 2.48
CA ASP A 54 -11.94 20.08 1.09
C ASP A 54 -10.94 20.94 0.31
N ILE A 55 -9.95 20.32 -0.29
CA ILE A 55 -8.91 20.99 -1.09
C ILE A 55 -9.48 21.81 -2.27
N ARG A 56 -10.72 21.53 -2.70
CA ARG A 56 -11.42 22.24 -3.78
C ARG A 56 -12.09 23.52 -3.30
N GLU A 57 -12.35 23.66 -2.01
CA GLU A 57 -13.01 24.85 -1.46
C GLU A 57 -12.06 26.06 -1.50
N PRO A 58 -12.53 27.25 -1.93
CA PRO A 58 -11.70 28.43 -2.11
C PRO A 58 -10.92 28.82 -0.85
N GLU A 59 -11.53 28.77 0.33
CA GLU A 59 -10.87 29.16 1.59
C GLU A 59 -9.79 28.15 1.99
N THR A 60 -10.07 26.85 1.85
CA THR A 60 -9.07 25.78 2.07
C THR A 60 -7.90 25.94 1.11
N ARG A 61 -8.22 26.16 -0.18
CA ARG A 61 -7.23 26.34 -1.24
C ARG A 61 -6.34 27.55 -0.99
N LYS A 62 -6.92 28.67 -0.57
CA LYS A 62 -6.20 29.91 -0.26
C LYS A 62 -5.18 29.70 0.87
N LYS A 63 -5.56 29.00 1.95
CA LYS A 63 -4.64 28.63 3.05
C LYS A 63 -3.50 27.75 2.57
N ILE A 64 -3.80 26.70 1.81
CA ILE A 64 -2.80 25.80 1.20
C ILE A 64 -1.81 26.61 0.35
N GLU A 65 -2.32 27.43 -0.56
CA GLU A 65 -1.48 28.19 -1.49
C GLU A 65 -0.64 29.28 -0.80
N SER A 66 -1.13 29.85 0.30
CA SER A 66 -0.34 30.80 1.12
C SER A 66 0.92 30.14 1.67
N ILE A 67 0.79 28.97 2.29
CA ILE A 67 1.92 28.22 2.86
C ILE A 67 2.90 27.76 1.75
N LEU A 68 2.36 27.19 0.65
CA LEU A 68 3.20 26.72 -0.46
C LEU A 68 3.92 27.86 -1.17
N LYS A 69 3.31 29.05 -1.27
CA LYS A 69 3.95 30.24 -1.82
C LYS A 69 5.11 30.70 -0.94
N GLN A 70 4.88 30.80 0.37
CA GLN A 70 5.93 31.16 1.32
C GLN A 70 7.12 30.18 1.26
N SER A 71 6.84 28.87 1.15
CA SER A 71 7.89 27.86 0.99
C SER A 71 8.67 28.06 -0.31
N LYS A 72 7.98 28.34 -1.44
CA LYS A 72 8.61 28.57 -2.73
C LYS A 72 9.52 29.79 -2.76
N ASP A 73 9.12 30.86 -2.08
CA ASP A 73 9.87 32.11 -2.01
C ASP A 73 11.14 31.99 -1.12
N ASN A 74 11.20 30.95 -0.26
CA ASN A 74 12.35 30.63 0.58
C ASN A 74 13.21 29.52 -0.06
N GLU A 75 13.14 28.29 0.47
CA GLU A 75 13.97 27.14 0.06
C GLU A 75 13.30 26.23 -0.98
N GLY A 76 12.02 26.46 -1.26
CA GLY A 76 11.19 25.60 -2.08
C GLY A 76 10.64 24.39 -1.34
N LEU A 77 9.73 23.67 -2.00
CA LEU A 77 9.16 22.44 -1.48
C LEU A 77 10.01 21.23 -1.92
N ASP A 78 10.47 20.43 -0.96
CA ASP A 78 11.24 19.24 -1.29
C ASP A 78 10.32 18.10 -1.75
N VAL A 79 9.31 17.74 -0.94
CA VAL A 79 8.45 16.57 -1.25
C VAL A 79 6.96 16.96 -1.17
N LEU A 80 6.19 16.58 -2.19
CA LEU A 80 4.74 16.63 -2.16
C LEU A 80 4.18 15.22 -2.16
N ILE A 81 3.34 14.90 -1.17
CA ILE A 81 2.69 13.59 -1.05
C ILE A 81 1.18 13.74 -1.18
N ALA A 82 0.54 12.91 -1.98
CA ALA A 82 -0.91 12.83 -2.04
C ALA A 82 -1.42 11.40 -2.05
N THR A 83 -2.42 11.14 -1.19
CA THR A 83 -3.09 9.84 -1.08
C THR A 83 -4.60 10.03 -1.23
N PRO A 84 -5.10 10.46 -2.42
CA PRO A 84 -6.50 10.78 -2.62
C PRO A 84 -7.40 9.57 -2.43
N PRO A 85 -8.67 9.77 -2.02
CA PRO A 85 -9.59 8.67 -1.76
C PRO A 85 -9.84 7.81 -3.01
N CYS A 86 -9.88 6.48 -2.80
CA CYS A 86 -10.00 5.46 -3.85
C CYS A 86 -11.40 4.84 -3.95
N GLN A 87 -12.44 5.46 -3.40
CA GLN A 87 -13.76 4.83 -3.22
C GLN A 87 -14.45 4.43 -4.53
N GLY A 88 -14.09 5.02 -5.67
CA GLY A 88 -14.57 4.65 -7.01
C GLY A 88 -13.69 3.64 -7.76
N ILE A 89 -12.47 3.35 -7.26
CA ILE A 89 -11.45 2.56 -7.96
C ILE A 89 -11.33 1.13 -7.42
N SER A 90 -11.82 0.90 -6.20
CA SER A 90 -11.67 -0.40 -5.52
C SER A 90 -12.30 -1.52 -6.35
N LEU A 91 -11.55 -2.62 -6.56
CA LEU A 91 -12.03 -3.85 -7.18
C LEU A 91 -13.26 -4.45 -6.46
N ALA A 92 -13.53 -4.04 -5.22
CA ALA A 92 -14.71 -4.42 -4.46
C ALA A 92 -15.97 -3.63 -4.85
N ASN A 93 -15.86 -2.57 -5.65
CA ASN A 93 -16.99 -1.77 -6.08
C ASN A 93 -17.38 -2.10 -7.52
N HIS A 94 -18.42 -2.91 -7.70
CA HIS A 94 -18.92 -3.34 -9.01
C HIS A 94 -19.88 -2.33 -9.70
N LYS A 95 -20.14 -1.18 -9.07
CA LYS A 95 -21.05 -0.15 -9.59
C LYS A 95 -20.33 1.16 -9.87
N LYS A 96 -19.98 1.40 -11.12
CA LYS A 96 -19.44 2.70 -11.56
C LYS A 96 -20.57 3.71 -11.66
N THR A 97 -20.48 4.81 -10.93
CA THR A 97 -21.45 5.91 -10.96
C THR A 97 -20.76 7.23 -11.35
N PRO A 98 -21.47 8.24 -11.88
CA PRO A 98 -20.89 9.56 -12.16
C PRO A 98 -20.20 10.20 -10.95
N THR A 99 -20.67 9.93 -9.73
CA THR A 99 -20.04 10.38 -8.49
C THR A 99 -18.62 9.83 -8.28
N GLU A 100 -18.25 8.72 -8.93
CA GLU A 100 -16.91 8.13 -8.84
C GLU A 100 -15.89 8.93 -9.66
N ILE A 101 -16.27 9.43 -10.82
CA ILE A 101 -15.41 10.30 -11.64
C ILE A 101 -15.09 11.57 -10.87
N VAL A 102 -16.08 12.19 -10.20
CA VAL A 102 -15.88 13.38 -9.36
C VAL A 102 -14.91 13.11 -8.20
N ARG A 103 -14.99 11.93 -7.58
CA ARG A 103 -14.05 11.54 -6.49
C ARG A 103 -12.65 11.24 -7.03
N ASN A 104 -12.55 10.57 -8.16
CA ASN A 104 -11.27 10.30 -8.81
C ASN A 104 -10.59 11.61 -9.26
N SER A 105 -11.36 12.65 -9.56
CA SER A 105 -10.85 13.96 -9.95
C SER A 105 -10.15 14.72 -8.82
N LEU A 106 -10.27 14.26 -7.54
CA LEU A 106 -9.52 14.86 -6.44
C LEU A 106 -7.99 14.77 -6.62
N ILE A 107 -7.50 13.77 -7.36
CA ILE A 107 -6.06 13.70 -7.69
C ILE A 107 -5.61 14.89 -8.53
N LEU A 108 -6.49 15.43 -9.38
CA LEU A 108 -6.17 16.58 -10.22
C LEU A 108 -5.69 17.78 -9.39
N GLU A 109 -6.30 18.01 -8.22
CA GLU A 109 -5.88 19.09 -7.32
C GLU A 109 -4.40 18.97 -6.92
N SER A 110 -3.97 17.75 -6.59
CA SER A 110 -2.56 17.48 -6.26
C SER A 110 -1.65 17.63 -7.48
N ILE A 111 -2.11 17.21 -8.66
CA ILE A 111 -1.36 17.36 -9.92
C ILE A 111 -1.16 18.85 -10.25
N LEU A 112 -2.22 19.66 -10.13
CA LEU A 112 -2.16 21.10 -10.40
C LEU A 112 -1.26 21.83 -9.38
N LEU A 113 -1.32 21.46 -8.09
CA LEU A 113 -0.41 21.98 -7.07
C LEU A 113 1.05 21.60 -7.37
N THR A 114 1.31 20.35 -7.74
CA THR A 114 2.64 19.88 -8.16
C THR A 114 3.16 20.66 -9.35
N LYS A 115 2.31 20.89 -10.37
CA LYS A 115 2.65 21.70 -11.54
C LYS A 115 2.97 23.14 -11.18
N LYS A 116 2.22 23.75 -10.26
CA LYS A 116 2.38 25.16 -9.86
C LYS A 116 3.60 25.40 -8.98
N TYR A 117 3.80 24.55 -7.97
CA TYR A 117 4.83 24.74 -6.95
C TYR A 117 6.13 23.99 -7.17
N GLN A 118 6.18 23.08 -8.14
CA GLN A 118 7.38 22.41 -8.62
C GLN A 118 8.24 21.77 -7.50
N PRO A 119 7.67 20.91 -6.59
CA PRO A 119 8.46 20.22 -5.58
C PRO A 119 9.62 19.44 -6.21
N LYS A 120 10.71 19.20 -5.47
CA LYS A 120 11.83 18.36 -5.95
C LYS A 120 11.37 16.93 -6.23
N TYR A 121 10.49 16.41 -5.37
CA TYR A 121 9.90 15.07 -5.48
C TYR A 121 8.38 15.15 -5.32
N PHE A 122 7.63 14.35 -6.06
CA PHE A 122 6.24 14.09 -5.73
C PHE A 122 5.97 12.59 -5.60
N ILE A 123 5.05 12.22 -4.71
CA ILE A 123 4.68 10.84 -4.42
C ILE A 123 3.16 10.78 -4.37
N TYR A 124 2.54 10.02 -5.30
CA TYR A 124 1.11 9.74 -5.27
C TYR A 124 0.89 8.26 -4.97
N GLU A 125 0.09 7.95 -3.96
CA GLU A 125 -0.22 6.58 -3.60
C GLU A 125 -1.72 6.31 -3.77
N ASN A 126 -2.03 5.08 -4.23
CA ASN A 126 -3.41 4.62 -4.35
C ASN A 126 -3.49 3.09 -4.51
N VAL A 127 -4.72 2.57 -4.67
CA VAL A 127 -4.99 1.16 -4.94
C VAL A 127 -4.59 0.75 -6.37
N LEU A 128 -4.50 -0.57 -6.61
CA LEU A 128 -4.04 -1.17 -7.87
C LEU A 128 -4.69 -0.60 -9.14
N GLY A 129 -5.98 -0.30 -9.12
CA GLY A 129 -6.71 0.21 -10.31
C GLY A 129 -6.53 1.70 -10.62
N PHE A 130 -5.80 2.43 -9.79
CA PHE A 130 -5.73 3.89 -9.81
C PHE A 130 -5.37 4.50 -11.17
N LEU A 131 -4.32 4.04 -11.80
CA LEU A 131 -3.82 4.61 -13.05
C LEU A 131 -4.77 4.44 -14.25
N ASN A 132 -5.62 3.41 -14.18
CA ASN A 132 -6.61 3.08 -15.23
C ASN A 132 -8.00 3.67 -14.94
N SER A 133 -8.17 4.38 -13.82
CA SER A 133 -9.44 5.03 -13.51
C SER A 133 -9.57 6.34 -14.28
N ALA A 134 -10.81 6.68 -14.65
CA ALA A 134 -11.10 7.96 -15.27
C ALA A 134 -11.18 9.08 -14.21
N CYS A 135 -10.69 10.25 -14.56
CA CYS A 135 -10.88 11.51 -13.84
C CYS A 135 -11.09 12.65 -14.82
N SER A 136 -11.83 13.68 -14.43
CA SER A 136 -12.01 14.89 -15.21
C SER A 136 -10.76 15.75 -15.11
N ASP A 137 -10.19 16.14 -16.28
CA ASP A 137 -9.02 17.03 -16.34
C ASP A 137 -9.45 18.51 -16.28
N SER A 138 -8.50 19.40 -16.17
CA SER A 138 -8.69 20.87 -16.05
C SER A 138 -9.39 21.51 -17.26
N ASP A 139 -9.42 20.83 -18.41
CA ASP A 139 -10.14 21.27 -19.62
C ASP A 139 -11.56 20.67 -19.73
N GLY A 140 -12.02 19.97 -18.69
CA GLY A 140 -13.37 19.36 -18.62
C GLY A 140 -13.50 18.01 -19.31
N TYR A 141 -12.44 17.48 -19.92
CA TYR A 141 -12.49 16.14 -20.54
C TYR A 141 -12.10 15.04 -19.56
N ASP A 142 -12.80 13.92 -19.63
CA ASP A 142 -12.47 12.73 -18.86
C ASP A 142 -11.32 11.96 -19.51
N ARG A 143 -10.28 11.66 -18.71
CA ARG A 143 -9.08 10.93 -19.13
C ARG A 143 -8.66 9.93 -18.08
N GLY A 144 -7.82 8.98 -18.46
CA GLY A 144 -7.16 8.11 -17.49
C GLY A 144 -6.21 8.90 -16.59
N VAL A 145 -6.18 8.59 -15.28
CA VAL A 145 -5.30 9.27 -14.31
C VAL A 145 -3.84 9.27 -14.78
N LYS A 146 -3.38 8.15 -15.37
CA LYS A 146 -2.03 8.07 -15.96
C LYS A 146 -1.77 9.17 -16.98
N GLU A 147 -2.73 9.37 -17.91
CA GLU A 147 -2.63 10.37 -18.98
C GLU A 147 -2.61 11.79 -18.39
N VAL A 148 -3.48 12.08 -17.41
CA VAL A 148 -3.53 13.40 -16.76
C VAL A 148 -2.21 13.72 -16.05
N ILE A 149 -1.62 12.76 -15.33
CA ILE A 149 -0.30 12.93 -14.71
C ILE A 149 0.76 13.26 -15.77
N ASP A 150 0.82 12.50 -16.87
CA ASP A 150 1.80 12.70 -17.93
C ASP A 150 1.63 14.06 -18.61
N ARG A 151 0.42 14.43 -18.95
CA ARG A 151 0.08 15.69 -19.60
C ARG A 151 0.54 16.92 -18.80
N HIS A 152 0.34 16.90 -17.50
CA HIS A 152 0.66 18.05 -16.63
C HIS A 152 2.10 18.07 -16.14
N LEU A 153 2.74 16.90 -15.92
CA LEU A 153 4.00 16.82 -15.17
C LEU A 153 5.20 16.29 -15.97
N LYS A 154 5.00 15.51 -17.05
CA LYS A 154 6.09 14.86 -17.78
C LYS A 154 7.11 15.86 -18.38
N LYS A 155 6.70 17.11 -18.65
CA LYS A 155 7.61 18.15 -19.14
C LYS A 155 8.73 18.43 -18.14
N ASN A 156 8.41 18.48 -16.83
CA ASN A 156 9.32 18.94 -15.80
C ASN A 156 9.84 17.82 -14.88
N TYR A 157 9.27 16.60 -14.98
CA TYR A 157 9.60 15.48 -14.12
C TYR A 157 9.98 14.23 -14.90
N TYR A 158 10.94 13.46 -14.38
CA TYR A 158 11.04 12.03 -14.64
C TYR A 158 10.02 11.32 -13.76
N ILE A 159 9.17 10.47 -14.34
CA ILE A 159 8.01 9.88 -13.65
C ILE A 159 8.05 8.37 -13.79
N GLU A 160 8.04 7.66 -12.66
CA GLU A 160 7.90 6.23 -12.59
C GLU A 160 6.66 5.80 -11.80
N ARG A 161 6.13 4.64 -12.17
CA ARG A 161 4.91 4.08 -11.64
C ARG A 161 5.19 2.68 -11.13
N PHE A 162 5.06 2.49 -9.84
CA PHE A 162 5.33 1.22 -9.18
C PHE A 162 4.02 0.59 -8.73
N ILE A 163 3.84 -0.71 -9.02
CA ILE A 163 2.78 -1.54 -8.46
C ILE A 163 3.47 -2.67 -7.72
N PHE A 164 3.30 -2.75 -6.42
CA PHE A 164 3.98 -3.73 -5.59
C PHE A 164 3.13 -4.18 -4.42
N ASN A 165 3.46 -5.35 -3.88
CA ASN A 165 2.92 -5.80 -2.62
C ASN A 165 3.89 -5.41 -1.49
N LEU A 166 3.35 -4.74 -0.47
CA LEU A 166 4.12 -4.18 0.65
C LEU A 166 4.86 -5.23 1.49
N LYS A 167 4.48 -6.51 1.39
CA LYS A 167 5.20 -7.63 2.03
C LYS A 167 6.69 -7.69 1.68
N HIS A 168 7.06 -7.17 0.51
CA HIS A 168 8.46 -7.15 0.05
C HIS A 168 9.34 -6.10 0.75
N PHE A 169 8.78 -5.32 1.66
CA PHE A 169 9.48 -4.29 2.43
C PHE A 169 9.41 -4.54 3.94
N SER A 170 9.42 -5.82 4.36
CA SER A 170 9.27 -6.27 5.75
C SER A 170 8.01 -5.73 6.44
N ILE A 171 6.96 -5.43 5.66
CA ILE A 171 5.63 -5.09 6.17
C ILE A 171 4.81 -6.37 6.20
N PRO A 172 4.42 -6.87 7.38
CA PRO A 172 3.76 -8.17 7.52
C PRO A 172 2.27 -8.11 7.12
N SER A 173 1.98 -7.53 5.96
CA SER A 173 0.63 -7.41 5.39
C SER A 173 0.66 -7.54 3.88
N SER A 174 -0.20 -8.41 3.35
CA SER A 174 -0.38 -8.60 1.90
C SER A 174 -1.23 -7.49 1.30
N ARG A 175 -0.63 -6.31 1.14
CA ARG A 175 -1.29 -5.09 0.65
C ARG A 175 -0.64 -4.61 -0.64
N THR A 176 -1.34 -4.71 -1.78
CA THR A 176 -0.86 -4.22 -3.07
C THR A 176 -1.25 -2.76 -3.28
N ARG A 177 -0.30 -1.94 -3.73
CA ARG A 177 -0.50 -0.51 -3.97
C ARG A 177 0.20 -0.05 -5.24
N THR A 178 -0.35 1.01 -5.82
CA THR A 178 0.27 1.81 -6.87
C THR A 178 0.90 3.03 -6.24
N VAL A 179 2.17 3.27 -6.53
CA VAL A 179 2.88 4.49 -6.13
C VAL A 179 3.48 5.13 -7.38
N VAL A 180 3.14 6.40 -7.62
CA VAL A 180 3.73 7.21 -8.68
C VAL A 180 4.75 8.14 -8.06
N VAL A 181 5.97 8.07 -8.54
CA VAL A 181 7.08 8.92 -8.08
C VAL A 181 7.54 9.80 -9.23
N GLY A 182 7.63 11.09 -8.97
CA GLY A 182 8.28 12.02 -9.89
C GLY A 182 9.47 12.71 -9.24
N ILE A 183 10.56 12.83 -10.00
CA ILE A 183 11.74 13.60 -9.63
C ILE A 183 11.90 14.73 -10.64
N ARG A 184 12.08 15.97 -10.16
CA ARG A 184 12.23 17.14 -11.02
C ARG A 184 13.52 17.02 -11.85
N LYS A 185 13.44 17.30 -13.14
CA LYS A 185 14.50 17.00 -14.11
C LYS A 185 15.81 17.73 -13.86
N ASP A 186 15.77 18.91 -13.25
CA ASP A 186 16.97 19.66 -12.87
C ASP A 186 17.85 18.97 -11.83
N LEU A 187 17.32 17.95 -11.13
CA LEU A 187 18.08 17.16 -10.16
C LEU A 187 18.89 16.04 -10.81
N ASP A 188 18.69 15.80 -12.11
CA ASP A 188 19.33 14.72 -12.89
C ASP A 188 19.35 13.36 -12.17
N LYS A 189 18.18 12.96 -11.65
CA LYS A 189 18.00 11.71 -10.91
C LYS A 189 16.82 10.94 -11.44
N HIS A 190 16.99 9.64 -11.60
CA HIS A 190 15.88 8.77 -12.01
C HIS A 190 15.04 8.31 -10.79
N PRO A 191 13.69 8.21 -10.88
CA PRO A 191 12.86 7.75 -9.77
C PRO A 191 13.20 6.36 -9.21
N LEU A 192 13.82 5.47 -10.01
CA LEU A 192 14.33 4.19 -9.52
C LEU A 192 15.39 4.36 -8.41
N SER A 193 16.10 5.48 -8.38
CA SER A 193 17.12 5.74 -7.35
C SER A 193 16.56 5.81 -5.93
N ILE A 194 15.30 6.19 -5.78
CA ILE A 194 14.65 6.27 -4.48
C ILE A 194 13.71 5.10 -4.19
N TYR A 195 13.60 4.13 -5.10
CA TYR A 195 12.79 2.94 -4.89
C TYR A 195 13.40 2.07 -3.77
N PRO A 196 12.63 1.70 -2.71
CA PRO A 196 13.17 0.96 -1.60
C PRO A 196 13.64 -0.45 -1.99
N LYS A 197 14.75 -0.90 -1.40
CA LYS A 197 15.22 -2.28 -1.54
C LYS A 197 14.20 -3.25 -0.98
N PRO A 198 13.98 -4.38 -1.66
CA PRO A 198 13.22 -5.47 -1.08
C PRO A 198 13.89 -6.01 0.16
N GLU A 199 13.07 -6.34 1.15
CA GLU A 199 13.49 -6.89 2.42
C GLU A 199 12.87 -8.25 2.64
N LYS A 200 13.26 -8.94 3.74
CA LYS A 200 12.70 -10.22 4.15
C LYS A 200 11.17 -10.14 4.27
N ILE A 201 10.48 -11.14 3.74
CA ILE A 201 9.04 -11.32 3.98
C ILE A 201 8.85 -11.82 5.42
N VAL A 202 7.94 -11.18 6.14
CA VAL A 202 7.66 -11.45 7.57
C VAL A 202 6.28 -12.09 7.71
N THR A 203 6.21 -13.24 8.39
CA THR A 203 4.96 -13.97 8.65
C THR A 203 4.19 -13.39 9.85
N LEU A 204 2.94 -13.81 10.02
CA LEU A 204 2.14 -13.48 11.22
C LEU A 204 2.85 -13.95 12.49
N LYS A 205 3.41 -15.17 12.48
CA LYS A 205 4.13 -15.73 13.63
C LYS A 205 5.33 -14.89 14.03
N GLU A 206 6.14 -14.47 13.06
CA GLU A 206 7.30 -13.61 13.30
C GLU A 206 6.90 -12.22 13.80
N SER A 207 5.78 -11.68 13.29
CA SER A 207 5.38 -10.29 13.60
C SER A 207 4.60 -10.14 14.90
N ILE A 208 3.61 -10.99 15.17
CA ILE A 208 2.68 -10.87 16.30
C ILE A 208 2.66 -12.10 17.24
N GLY A 209 3.36 -13.18 16.90
CA GLY A 209 3.34 -14.42 17.69
C GLY A 209 3.93 -14.30 19.10
N HIS A 210 4.68 -13.23 19.36
CA HIS A 210 5.24 -12.91 20.68
C HIS A 210 4.25 -12.19 21.61
N LEU A 211 3.13 -11.68 21.10
CA LEU A 211 2.14 -10.99 21.90
C LEU A 211 1.36 -11.96 22.77
N LYS A 212 0.89 -11.47 23.91
CA LYS A 212 0.09 -12.26 24.84
C LYS A 212 -1.19 -12.77 24.18
N SER A 213 -1.50 -14.06 24.35
CA SER A 213 -2.78 -14.62 23.91
C SER A 213 -3.91 -14.11 24.81
N LEU A 214 -4.96 -13.54 24.20
CA LEU A 214 -6.14 -13.02 24.90
C LEU A 214 -7.26 -14.04 24.82
N LYS A 215 -7.79 -14.47 25.98
CA LYS A 215 -8.70 -15.61 26.09
C LYS A 215 -10.17 -15.22 26.29
N LYS A 216 -10.43 -14.09 26.92
CA LYS A 216 -11.77 -13.69 27.33
C LYS A 216 -12.18 -12.36 26.68
N PRO A 217 -13.44 -12.20 26.28
CA PRO A 217 -13.97 -10.90 25.89
C PRO A 217 -13.67 -9.81 26.92
N ARG A 218 -13.25 -8.63 26.45
CA ARG A 218 -12.85 -7.46 27.24
C ARG A 218 -11.50 -7.62 27.99
N GLU A 219 -10.79 -8.75 27.84
CA GLU A 219 -9.43 -8.89 28.36
C GLU A 219 -8.52 -7.86 27.69
N ILE A 220 -7.70 -7.19 28.48
CA ILE A 220 -6.72 -6.20 28.05
C ILE A 220 -5.35 -6.68 28.55
N ASP A 221 -4.33 -6.56 27.72
CA ASP A 221 -2.96 -6.79 28.12
C ASP A 221 -2.55 -5.67 29.12
N PRO A 222 -2.11 -6.01 30.34
CA PRO A 222 -1.73 -5.01 31.35
C PRO A 222 -0.58 -4.09 30.92
N ASP A 223 0.27 -4.54 29.98
CA ASP A 223 1.43 -3.80 29.48
C ASP A 223 1.11 -3.01 28.18
N ASP A 224 -0.07 -3.24 27.59
CA ASP A 224 -0.46 -2.60 26.32
C ASP A 224 -1.99 -2.52 26.15
N SER A 225 -2.56 -1.41 26.52
CA SER A 225 -4.01 -1.15 26.43
C SER A 225 -4.59 -1.25 25.01
N LEU A 226 -3.78 -1.16 23.96
CA LEU A 226 -4.23 -1.37 22.58
C LEU A 226 -4.23 -2.85 22.16
N HIS A 227 -3.72 -3.73 23.03
CA HIS A 227 -3.81 -5.18 22.85
C HIS A 227 -4.94 -5.74 23.73
N PHE A 228 -6.13 -5.83 23.17
CA PHE A 228 -7.35 -6.23 23.86
C PHE A 228 -8.23 -7.14 23.03
N TYR A 229 -9.07 -7.93 23.70
CA TYR A 229 -10.09 -8.78 23.13
C TYR A 229 -11.43 -8.02 23.02
N ARG A 230 -11.77 -7.60 21.78
CA ARG A 230 -13.09 -7.01 21.48
C ARG A 230 -14.20 -8.04 21.75
N PRO A 231 -15.26 -7.71 22.51
CA PRO A 231 -16.41 -8.61 22.68
C PRO A 231 -17.25 -8.68 21.40
N TYR A 232 -17.85 -9.83 21.19
CA TYR A 232 -18.78 -10.11 20.10
C TYR A 232 -20.09 -10.67 20.67
N ASP A 233 -21.11 -10.77 19.83
CA ASP A 233 -22.33 -11.50 20.11
C ASP A 233 -21.98 -12.98 20.38
N GLU A 234 -22.42 -13.51 21.51
CA GLU A 234 -22.10 -14.88 21.95
C GLU A 234 -22.52 -15.94 20.93
N ARG A 235 -23.58 -15.65 20.12
CA ARG A 235 -24.00 -16.53 19.03
C ARG A 235 -22.93 -16.76 17.97
N MET A 236 -21.96 -15.84 17.84
CA MET A 236 -20.90 -15.94 16.85
C MET A 236 -19.74 -16.84 17.30
N LEU A 237 -19.57 -17.07 18.61
CA LEU A 237 -18.45 -17.84 19.14
C LEU A 237 -18.44 -19.28 18.63
N PRO A 238 -19.56 -20.05 18.61
CA PRO A 238 -19.58 -21.40 18.03
C PRO A 238 -19.16 -21.47 16.57
N TRP A 239 -19.32 -20.39 15.79
CA TRP A 239 -18.89 -20.36 14.39
C TRP A 239 -17.37 -20.28 14.27
N ILE A 240 -16.70 -19.69 15.28
CA ILE A 240 -15.27 -19.40 15.23
C ILE A 240 -14.44 -20.46 15.96
N GLU A 241 -14.92 -20.98 17.09
CA GLU A 241 -14.17 -21.86 18.02
C GLU A 241 -13.60 -23.11 17.32
N ASN A 242 -14.36 -23.67 16.38
CA ASN A 242 -14.00 -24.89 15.68
C ASN A 242 -13.41 -24.63 14.29
N THR A 243 -13.18 -23.37 13.90
CA THR A 243 -12.58 -23.03 12.62
C THR A 243 -11.06 -23.21 12.73
N LEU A 244 -10.49 -24.10 11.94
CA LEU A 244 -9.03 -24.38 11.91
C LEU A 244 -8.27 -23.28 11.16
N GLU A 245 -6.96 -23.23 11.34
CA GLU A 245 -6.09 -22.30 10.62
C GLU A 245 -6.25 -22.47 9.10
N GLY A 246 -6.44 -21.35 8.41
CA GLY A 246 -6.63 -21.28 6.97
C GLY A 246 -8.04 -21.60 6.48
N GLN A 247 -8.93 -22.06 7.37
CA GLN A 247 -10.33 -22.37 7.04
C GLN A 247 -11.25 -21.17 7.29
N SER A 248 -12.38 -21.16 6.58
CA SER A 248 -13.52 -20.32 6.88
C SER A 248 -14.51 -21.08 7.79
N SER A 249 -15.26 -20.34 8.61
CA SER A 249 -16.36 -20.96 9.37
C SER A 249 -17.43 -21.60 8.47
N PHE A 250 -17.48 -21.22 7.20
CA PHE A 250 -18.37 -21.85 6.19
C PHE A 250 -17.92 -23.23 5.76
N ASP A 251 -16.68 -23.64 6.07
CA ASP A 251 -16.14 -24.96 5.73
C ASP A 251 -16.53 -26.04 6.76
N GLN A 252 -17.30 -25.66 7.81
CA GLN A 252 -17.75 -26.57 8.86
C GLN A 252 -19.00 -27.38 8.42
N ASN A 253 -19.06 -28.65 8.79
CA ASN A 253 -20.18 -29.54 8.43
C ASN A 253 -21.44 -29.30 9.29
N ASP A 254 -21.30 -28.91 10.57
CA ASP A 254 -22.44 -28.63 11.45
C ASP A 254 -23.04 -27.26 11.15
N LYS A 255 -24.27 -27.21 10.64
CA LYS A 255 -24.99 -25.97 10.29
C LYS A 255 -25.14 -24.98 11.47
N ARG A 256 -25.11 -25.46 12.71
CA ARG A 256 -25.16 -24.58 13.91
C ARG A 256 -23.84 -23.85 14.15
N ARG A 257 -22.74 -24.37 13.63
CA ARG A 257 -21.38 -23.81 13.70
C ARG A 257 -21.00 -22.99 12.47
N VAL A 258 -21.88 -22.92 11.48
CA VAL A 258 -21.71 -22.07 10.30
C VAL A 258 -22.45 -20.77 10.56
N PRO A 259 -21.97 -19.59 10.06
CA PRO A 259 -22.69 -18.33 10.19
C PRO A 259 -24.15 -18.46 9.73
N ASN A 260 -25.10 -18.21 10.63
CA ASN A 260 -26.52 -18.44 10.43
C ASN A 260 -27.37 -17.34 11.06
N GLN A 261 -28.62 -17.33 10.72
CA GLN A 261 -29.72 -16.51 11.32
C GLN A 261 -30.91 -17.39 11.64
N ILE A 262 -31.68 -17.04 12.67
CA ILE A 262 -32.96 -17.64 12.95
C ILE A 262 -34.03 -16.69 12.39
N ILE A 263 -34.77 -17.16 11.39
CA ILE A 263 -35.87 -16.42 10.75
C ILE A 263 -37.11 -17.26 10.92
N ASP A 264 -38.15 -16.72 11.58
CA ASP A 264 -39.40 -17.41 11.87
C ASP A 264 -39.19 -18.78 12.55
N GLY A 265 -38.26 -18.85 13.51
CA GLY A 265 -37.92 -20.07 14.23
C GLY A 265 -37.10 -21.10 13.44
N VAL A 266 -36.77 -20.82 12.18
CA VAL A 266 -36.02 -21.73 11.31
C VAL A 266 -34.55 -21.22 11.17
N LEU A 267 -33.60 -22.13 11.37
CA LEU A 267 -32.19 -21.84 11.17
C LEU A 267 -31.88 -21.76 9.67
N LYS A 268 -31.48 -20.57 9.21
CA LYS A 268 -30.99 -20.30 7.83
C LYS A 268 -29.53 -20.04 7.86
N VAL A 269 -28.76 -20.87 7.16
CA VAL A 269 -27.31 -20.67 6.97
C VAL A 269 -27.09 -19.50 6.00
N ASN A 270 -26.16 -18.61 6.33
CA ASN A 270 -25.77 -17.53 5.43
C ASN A 270 -24.99 -18.11 4.24
N GLU A 271 -25.15 -17.51 3.06
CA GLU A 271 -24.38 -17.90 1.89
C GLU A 271 -22.95 -17.39 1.96
N ALA A 272 -21.98 -18.24 1.72
CA ALA A 272 -20.59 -17.89 1.52
C ALA A 272 -20.41 -17.31 0.12
N LYS A 273 -20.36 -15.97 0.01
CA LYS A 273 -20.08 -15.31 -1.29
C LYS A 273 -18.61 -15.33 -1.67
N ASN A 274 -17.70 -15.31 -0.67
CA ASN A 274 -16.25 -15.30 -0.86
C ASN A 274 -15.60 -16.09 0.28
N GLY A 275 -14.62 -16.93 -0.02
CA GLY A 275 -13.91 -17.77 0.95
C GLY A 275 -12.99 -17.03 1.95
N ASP A 276 -13.07 -15.71 2.00
CA ASP A 276 -12.26 -14.84 2.86
C ASP A 276 -13.00 -14.33 4.12
N LYS A 277 -14.35 -14.51 4.18
CA LYS A 277 -15.16 -14.15 5.34
C LYS A 277 -15.11 -15.23 6.41
N TYR A 278 -15.15 -14.80 7.68
CA TYR A 278 -15.05 -15.71 8.84
C TYR A 278 -13.85 -16.64 8.75
N LYS A 279 -12.75 -16.18 8.11
CA LYS A 279 -11.56 -16.99 7.86
C LYS A 279 -10.52 -16.76 8.94
N ARG A 280 -10.09 -17.88 9.57
CA ARG A 280 -8.97 -17.89 10.51
C ARG A 280 -7.67 -17.84 9.73
N GLN A 281 -6.80 -16.91 10.10
CA GLN A 281 -5.50 -16.76 9.48
C GLN A 281 -4.55 -17.90 9.89
N ARG A 282 -3.44 -18.07 9.16
CA ARG A 282 -2.38 -19.06 9.46
C ARG A 282 -1.17 -18.33 9.99
N TRP A 283 -0.52 -18.94 10.97
CA TRP A 283 0.70 -18.38 11.56
C TRP A 283 1.84 -18.21 10.55
N ASP A 284 1.99 -19.18 9.65
CA ASP A 284 3.08 -19.19 8.68
C ASP A 284 2.78 -18.38 7.41
N ASP A 285 1.57 -17.84 7.30
CA ASP A 285 1.20 -16.91 6.23
C ASP A 285 1.56 -15.47 6.57
N ILE A 286 1.56 -14.62 5.53
CA ILE A 286 1.68 -13.17 5.67
C ILE A 286 0.34 -12.62 6.15
N GLY A 287 0.36 -11.60 7.01
CA GLY A 287 -0.86 -10.93 7.44
C GLY A 287 -1.72 -10.43 6.28
N PRO A 288 -3.03 -10.41 6.44
CA PRO A 288 -3.97 -9.99 5.40
C PRO A 288 -3.83 -8.50 5.08
N CYS A 289 -4.44 -8.07 3.97
CA CYS A 289 -4.70 -6.66 3.71
C CYS A 289 -5.64 -6.11 4.78
N ILE A 290 -5.19 -5.11 5.54
CA ILE A 290 -6.01 -4.51 6.60
C ILE A 290 -7.05 -3.57 5.99
N HIS A 291 -8.33 -3.79 6.34
CA HIS A 291 -9.48 -3.02 5.88
C HIS A 291 -10.03 -2.12 6.99
N THR A 292 -10.86 -1.15 6.61
CA THR A 292 -11.57 -0.26 7.54
C THR A 292 -12.54 -1.00 8.47
N ARG A 293 -13.03 -2.17 8.06
CA ARG A 293 -13.91 -3.06 8.82
C ARG A 293 -13.16 -4.27 9.39
N SER A 294 -12.05 -4.01 10.07
CA SER A 294 -11.26 -5.04 10.78
C SER A 294 -11.83 -5.39 12.17
N ASP A 295 -13.03 -4.90 12.48
CA ASP A 295 -13.72 -5.03 13.76
C ASP A 295 -14.69 -6.24 13.84
N THR A 296 -14.93 -6.94 12.75
CA THR A 296 -15.95 -8.01 12.67
C THR A 296 -15.43 -9.26 11.96
N PHE A 297 -15.91 -10.42 12.39
CA PHE A 297 -15.62 -11.72 11.77
C PHE A 297 -16.13 -11.86 10.33
N SER A 298 -17.23 -11.14 10.01
CA SER A 298 -17.82 -11.14 8.67
C SER A 298 -17.04 -10.34 7.64
N SER A 299 -15.99 -9.64 8.05
CA SER A 299 -15.05 -8.97 7.14
C SER A 299 -13.98 -9.94 6.63
N GLN A 300 -13.21 -9.50 5.65
CA GLN A 300 -12.21 -10.32 4.97
C GLN A 300 -11.00 -10.62 5.86
N ASN A 301 -10.69 -11.90 6.08
CA ASN A 301 -9.45 -12.37 6.68
C ASN A 301 -9.13 -11.75 8.06
N THR A 302 -10.12 -11.60 8.94
CA THR A 302 -9.96 -10.85 10.20
C THR A 302 -9.66 -11.69 11.43
N ILE A 303 -9.86 -13.05 11.38
CA ILE A 303 -9.75 -13.87 12.58
C ILE A 303 -8.29 -14.20 12.88
N HIS A 304 -7.91 -13.95 14.14
CA HIS A 304 -6.59 -14.27 14.66
C HIS A 304 -6.26 -15.76 14.51
N PRO A 305 -5.01 -16.15 14.21
CA PRO A 305 -4.64 -17.55 13.97
C PRO A 305 -5.00 -18.52 15.09
N LYS A 306 -4.90 -18.08 16.35
CA LYS A 306 -5.09 -18.91 17.55
C LYS A 306 -6.32 -18.51 18.35
N ASP A 307 -6.48 -17.23 18.66
CA ASP A 307 -7.52 -16.75 19.56
C ASP A 307 -8.85 -16.56 18.81
N ASN A 308 -9.98 -16.75 19.50
CA ASN A 308 -11.33 -16.64 18.90
C ASN A 308 -11.79 -15.17 18.83
N ARG A 309 -10.97 -14.33 18.22
CA ARG A 309 -11.17 -12.89 18.07
C ARG A 309 -10.64 -12.38 16.75
N VAL A 310 -11.00 -11.15 16.38
CA VAL A 310 -10.27 -10.42 15.33
C VAL A 310 -8.95 -9.89 15.90
N PHE A 311 -8.07 -9.43 15.00
CA PHE A 311 -6.83 -8.77 15.42
C PHE A 311 -7.12 -7.57 16.34
N SER A 312 -6.34 -7.42 17.41
CA SER A 312 -6.35 -6.24 18.29
C SER A 312 -5.81 -5.00 17.54
N ILE A 313 -6.01 -3.80 18.10
CA ILE A 313 -5.41 -2.59 17.52
C ILE A 313 -3.88 -2.72 17.47
N ARG A 314 -3.24 -3.24 18.54
CA ARG A 314 -1.79 -3.44 18.56
C ARG A 314 -1.30 -4.35 17.44
N GLU A 315 -1.97 -5.46 17.19
CA GLU A 315 -1.63 -6.36 16.09
C GLU A 315 -1.80 -5.67 14.73
N LEU A 316 -2.89 -4.93 14.53
CA LEU A 316 -3.09 -4.14 13.30
C LEU A 316 -2.00 -3.08 13.11
N MET A 317 -1.55 -2.42 14.18
CA MET A 317 -0.44 -1.47 14.12
C MET A 317 0.85 -2.14 13.65
N ILE A 318 1.18 -3.31 14.20
CA ILE A 318 2.38 -4.07 13.79
C ILE A 318 2.26 -4.48 12.31
N LEU A 319 1.11 -5.02 11.90
CA LEU A 319 0.87 -5.42 10.50
C LEU A 319 0.96 -4.25 9.52
N MET A 320 0.73 -3.03 9.96
CA MET A 320 0.86 -1.80 9.18
C MET A 320 2.16 -1.03 9.48
N SER A 321 3.10 -1.65 10.19
CA SER A 321 4.37 -1.05 10.60
C SER A 321 4.24 0.31 11.31
N ILE A 322 3.15 0.50 12.06
CA ILE A 322 2.90 1.70 12.85
C ILE A 322 3.70 1.59 14.16
N PRO A 323 4.56 2.55 14.51
CA PRO A 323 5.36 2.48 15.73
C PRO A 323 4.51 2.36 17.00
N LYS A 324 5.02 1.64 18.02
CA LYS A 324 4.36 1.54 19.34
C LYS A 324 4.09 2.91 19.96
N THR A 325 4.94 3.89 19.67
CA THR A 325 4.87 5.27 20.18
C THR A 325 3.82 6.13 19.48
N PHE A 326 3.22 5.66 18.37
CA PHE A 326 2.19 6.41 17.65
C PHE A 326 0.92 6.55 18.52
N ARG A 327 0.44 7.77 18.67
CA ARG A 327 -0.68 8.12 19.57
C ARG A 327 -1.98 8.24 18.78
N TRP A 328 -3.02 7.62 19.30
CA TRP A 328 -4.37 7.68 18.75
C TRP A 328 -5.28 8.68 19.46
N VAL A 329 -4.92 9.03 20.67
CA VAL A 329 -5.67 9.89 21.59
C VAL A 329 -4.70 10.85 22.29
N PRO A 330 -5.19 11.94 22.92
CA PRO A 330 -4.37 12.84 23.72
C PRO A 330 -3.58 12.08 24.81
N LYS A 331 -2.37 12.53 25.11
CA LYS A 331 -1.44 11.90 26.09
C LYS A 331 -2.06 11.59 27.45
N LYS A 332 -2.99 12.43 27.89
CA LYS A 332 -3.65 12.30 29.21
C LYS A 332 -4.90 11.41 29.19
N THR A 333 -5.30 10.86 28.04
CA THR A 333 -6.49 10.01 27.92
C THR A 333 -6.19 8.63 28.53
N LYS A 334 -7.05 8.24 29.47
CA LYS A 334 -7.00 6.89 30.04
C LYS A 334 -7.57 5.86 29.07
N LEU A 335 -6.92 4.71 28.97
CA LEU A 335 -7.32 3.55 28.18
C LEU A 335 -7.18 2.27 29.02
N ASP A 336 -7.53 2.35 30.31
CA ASP A 336 -7.32 1.27 31.28
C ASP A 336 -8.44 0.22 31.22
N THR A 337 -9.61 0.60 30.73
CA THR A 337 -10.79 -0.26 30.61
C THR A 337 -11.26 -0.38 29.17
N TYR A 338 -11.95 -1.49 28.85
CA TYR A 338 -12.53 -1.68 27.52
C TYR A 338 -13.56 -0.57 27.17
N GLU A 339 -14.33 -0.09 28.14
CA GLU A 339 -15.32 0.98 27.92
C GLU A 339 -14.68 2.32 27.52
N GLU A 340 -13.46 2.58 28.01
CA GLU A 340 -12.65 3.74 27.58
C GLU A 340 -12.10 3.54 26.16
N ILE A 341 -11.52 2.37 25.86
CA ILE A 341 -10.96 2.01 24.58
C ILE A 341 -12.04 2.03 23.48
N LYS A 342 -13.22 1.48 23.78
CA LYS A 342 -14.37 1.36 22.86
C LYS A 342 -14.77 2.69 22.24
N LYS A 343 -14.63 3.82 22.96
CA LYS A 343 -14.94 5.16 22.47
C LYS A 343 -14.14 5.53 21.21
N PHE A 344 -12.94 5.01 21.08
CA PHE A 344 -11.99 5.34 20.01
C PHE A 344 -11.76 4.19 19.04
N GLU A 345 -12.07 2.96 19.42
CA GLU A 345 -11.70 1.73 18.72
C GLU A 345 -12.05 1.75 17.24
N LEU A 346 -13.32 2.03 16.89
CA LEU A 346 -13.76 1.99 15.50
C LEU A 346 -13.10 3.07 14.66
N ASN A 347 -12.90 4.26 15.22
CA ASN A 347 -12.17 5.34 14.54
C ASN A 347 -10.71 4.97 14.28
N ILE A 348 -10.03 4.36 15.27
CA ILE A 348 -8.65 3.89 15.13
C ILE A 348 -8.57 2.81 14.04
N ARG A 349 -9.43 1.77 14.09
CA ARG A 349 -9.45 0.70 13.09
C ARG A 349 -9.69 1.22 11.68
N LYS A 350 -10.61 2.16 11.53
CA LYS A 350 -10.89 2.83 10.26
C LYS A 350 -9.66 3.59 9.76
N ALA A 351 -9.03 4.38 10.63
CA ALA A 351 -7.82 5.13 10.30
C ALA A 351 -6.65 4.22 9.87
N ILE A 352 -6.46 3.08 10.54
CA ILE A 352 -5.45 2.09 10.15
C ILE A 352 -5.76 1.50 8.77
N GLY A 353 -7.02 1.10 8.51
CA GLY A 353 -7.43 0.47 7.26
C GLY A 353 -7.36 1.39 6.04
N GLU A 354 -7.58 2.69 6.22
CA GLU A 354 -7.46 3.72 5.18
C GLU A 354 -6.01 4.04 4.81
N SER A 355 -5.08 3.81 5.74
CA SER A 355 -3.73 4.34 5.66
C SER A 355 -2.78 3.53 4.80
N PHE A 356 -1.70 4.19 4.44
CA PHE A 356 -0.50 3.58 3.88
C PHE A 356 0.49 3.24 5.00
N PRO A 357 1.19 2.08 4.98
CA PRO A 357 2.13 1.69 6.03
C PRO A 357 3.30 2.64 6.20
N THR A 358 3.67 2.91 7.46
CA THR A 358 4.74 3.84 7.83
C THR A 358 6.09 3.46 7.23
N ARG A 359 6.45 2.16 7.27
CA ARG A 359 7.79 1.68 6.86
C ARG A 359 8.12 1.97 5.41
N TYR A 360 7.15 1.88 4.48
CA TYR A 360 7.47 2.12 3.07
C TYR A 360 7.92 3.58 2.84
N LEU A 361 7.18 4.56 3.37
CA LEU A 361 7.61 5.97 3.24
C LEU A 361 8.87 6.28 4.06
N GLN A 362 9.12 5.55 5.15
CA GLN A 362 10.40 5.62 5.87
C GLN A 362 11.57 5.15 5.00
N LEU A 363 11.45 4.00 4.32
CA LEU A 363 12.48 3.50 3.41
C LEU A 363 12.68 4.43 2.21
N LEU A 364 11.59 4.90 1.60
CA LEU A 364 11.65 5.80 0.46
C LEU A 364 12.28 7.15 0.84
N SER A 365 11.89 7.75 1.96
CA SER A 365 12.46 9.01 2.42
C SER A 365 13.93 8.88 2.85
N LYS A 366 14.34 7.73 3.37
CA LYS A 366 15.75 7.43 3.61
C LYS A 366 16.56 7.48 2.31
N ASN A 367 16.05 6.86 1.23
CA ASN A 367 16.70 6.89 -0.07
C ASN A 367 16.76 8.30 -0.67
N ILE A 368 15.76 9.15 -0.39
CA ILE A 368 15.82 10.58 -0.81
C ILE A 368 16.98 11.32 -0.14
N LEU A 369 17.31 10.99 1.11
CA LEU A 369 18.42 11.60 1.86
C LEU A 369 19.79 11.04 1.43
N GLU A 370 19.86 9.83 0.87
CA GLU A 370 21.09 9.20 0.44
C GLU A 370 21.63 9.90 -0.83
N LYS A 371 22.96 10.11 -0.89
CA LYS A 371 23.61 10.84 -1.99
C LYS A 371 23.86 10.00 -3.25
N HIS A 372 23.86 8.67 -3.13
CA HIS A 372 24.11 7.75 -4.24
C HIS A 372 22.83 7.44 -5.01
N LEU A 373 22.49 8.33 -5.91
CA LEU A 373 21.26 8.24 -6.70
C LEU A 373 21.64 8.04 -8.17
N LEU A 374 20.97 7.08 -8.82
CA LEU A 374 21.12 6.82 -10.25
C LEU A 374 20.64 8.01 -11.06
N SER A 375 21.46 8.46 -12.00
CA SER A 375 21.04 9.43 -13.01
C SER A 375 20.14 8.76 -14.07
N GLN A 376 19.47 9.56 -14.89
CA GLN A 376 18.77 9.05 -16.06
C GLN A 376 19.73 8.31 -17.01
N ALA A 377 20.92 8.84 -17.21
CA ALA A 377 21.94 8.23 -18.06
C ALA A 377 22.42 6.87 -17.55
N ASP A 378 22.55 6.69 -16.21
CA ASP A 378 22.89 5.40 -15.62
C ASP A 378 21.82 4.34 -15.92
N VAL A 379 20.54 4.70 -15.78
CA VAL A 379 19.42 3.78 -16.07
C VAL A 379 19.37 3.43 -17.56
N GLU A 380 19.62 4.39 -18.45
CA GLU A 380 19.68 4.15 -19.90
C GLU A 380 20.86 3.26 -20.27
N ALA A 381 22.04 3.48 -19.68
CA ALA A 381 23.22 2.63 -19.89
C ALA A 381 22.98 1.19 -19.42
N ILE A 382 22.36 1.02 -18.26
CA ILE A 382 22.00 -0.30 -17.73
C ILE A 382 21.01 -0.99 -18.68
N ASN A 383 19.96 -0.31 -19.12
CA ASN A 383 19.00 -0.87 -20.06
C ASN A 383 19.66 -1.27 -21.39
N LYS A 384 20.54 -0.42 -21.95
CA LYS A 384 21.28 -0.72 -23.16
C LYS A 384 22.17 -1.94 -22.98
N TYR A 385 22.90 -2.05 -21.87
CA TYR A 385 23.73 -3.22 -21.56
C TYR A 385 22.94 -4.52 -21.60
N PHE A 386 21.72 -4.54 -21.06
CA PHE A 386 20.87 -5.74 -21.06
C PHE A 386 20.30 -6.07 -22.44
N LEU A 387 20.01 -5.07 -23.27
CA LEU A 387 19.54 -5.28 -24.64
C LEU A 387 20.67 -5.76 -25.58
N ASP A 388 21.87 -5.24 -25.43
CA ASP A 388 22.99 -5.50 -26.33
C ASP A 388 23.73 -6.82 -26.03
N THR A 389 23.66 -7.30 -24.79
CA THR A 389 24.33 -8.56 -24.44
C THR A 389 23.44 -9.75 -24.80
N GLN A 390 23.90 -10.66 -25.65
CA GLN A 390 23.19 -11.92 -25.99
C GLN A 390 23.10 -12.87 -24.77
N ILE A 391 22.70 -12.33 -23.63
CA ILE A 391 22.68 -12.97 -22.31
C ILE A 391 21.73 -14.18 -22.30
N PHE A 392 20.64 -14.11 -23.08
CA PHE A 392 19.67 -15.18 -23.19
C PHE A 392 20.27 -16.50 -23.74
N LYS A 393 21.14 -16.41 -24.76
CA LYS A 393 21.85 -17.58 -25.26
C LYS A 393 22.80 -18.18 -24.23
N LYS A 394 23.43 -17.32 -23.43
CA LYS A 394 24.38 -17.75 -22.38
C LYS A 394 23.72 -18.53 -21.25
N TYR A 395 22.46 -18.25 -20.94
CA TYR A 395 21.76 -18.88 -19.80
C TYR A 395 20.76 -19.97 -20.20
N SER A 396 20.70 -20.38 -21.49
CA SER A 396 19.84 -21.47 -21.98
C SER A 396 18.38 -21.31 -21.50
N ILE A 397 17.71 -20.26 -21.98
CA ILE A 397 16.36 -19.96 -21.57
C ILE A 397 15.36 -20.55 -22.58
N GLU A 398 14.38 -21.31 -22.09
CA GLU A 398 13.27 -21.85 -22.88
C GLU A 398 12.02 -21.02 -22.68
N LEU A 399 11.41 -20.58 -23.78
CA LEU A 399 10.15 -19.84 -23.79
C LEU A 399 9.02 -20.76 -24.28
N GLN A 400 7.97 -20.88 -23.46
CA GLN A 400 6.72 -21.52 -23.88
C GLN A 400 5.68 -20.42 -24.18
N GLU A 401 5.44 -20.17 -25.45
CA GLU A 401 4.54 -19.12 -25.92
C GLU A 401 3.17 -19.70 -26.26
N SER A 402 2.12 -19.11 -25.71
CA SER A 402 0.73 -19.46 -26.05
C SER A 402 0.10 -18.51 -27.06
N LYS A 403 0.72 -17.34 -27.35
CA LYS A 403 0.28 -16.34 -28.34
C LYS A 403 1.47 -15.55 -28.86
N PRO A 404 1.38 -15.01 -30.10
CA PRO A 404 2.38 -14.07 -30.63
C PRO A 404 2.51 -12.84 -29.73
N LEU A 405 3.74 -12.45 -29.46
CA LEU A 405 4.06 -11.29 -28.64
C LEU A 405 4.48 -10.11 -29.52
N ASN A 406 4.12 -8.90 -29.10
CA ASN A 406 4.73 -7.71 -29.70
C ASN A 406 6.17 -7.53 -29.20
N VAL A 407 6.95 -6.71 -29.92
CA VAL A 407 8.39 -6.52 -29.63
C VAL A 407 8.63 -6.02 -28.21
N GLU A 408 7.88 -5.00 -27.77
CA GLU A 408 8.01 -4.38 -26.44
C GLU A 408 7.75 -5.39 -25.31
N LEU A 409 6.73 -6.22 -25.44
CA LEU A 409 6.41 -7.24 -24.46
C LEU A 409 7.49 -8.32 -24.40
N LYS A 410 8.02 -8.69 -25.58
CA LYS A 410 9.12 -9.67 -25.69
C LYS A 410 10.36 -9.17 -24.99
N GLU A 411 10.77 -7.94 -25.22
CA GLU A 411 11.93 -7.31 -24.54
C GLU A 411 11.76 -7.27 -23.03
N THR A 412 10.57 -6.90 -22.54
CA THR A 412 10.26 -6.86 -21.12
C THR A 412 10.37 -8.24 -20.48
N ILE A 413 9.84 -9.27 -21.15
CA ILE A 413 9.91 -10.66 -20.70
C ILE A 413 11.36 -11.14 -20.63
N GLU A 414 12.14 -10.85 -21.65
CA GLU A 414 13.56 -11.20 -21.73
C GLU A 414 14.35 -10.63 -20.56
N LYS A 415 14.15 -9.36 -20.22
CA LYS A 415 14.76 -8.74 -19.05
C LYS A 415 14.36 -9.43 -17.74
N CYS A 416 13.08 -9.71 -17.54
CA CYS A 416 12.58 -10.40 -16.35
C CYS A 416 13.16 -11.81 -16.19
N ILE A 417 13.31 -12.57 -17.29
CA ILE A 417 13.92 -13.90 -17.30
C ILE A 417 15.38 -13.80 -16.84
N PHE A 418 16.12 -12.86 -17.39
CA PHE A 418 17.52 -12.62 -17.05
C PHE A 418 17.70 -12.39 -15.54
N TYR A 419 16.89 -11.51 -14.95
CA TYR A 419 16.96 -11.19 -13.54
C TYR A 419 16.66 -12.39 -12.64
N ASN A 420 15.60 -13.15 -12.95
CA ASN A 420 15.26 -14.36 -12.21
C ASN A 420 16.39 -15.39 -12.24
N ARG A 421 17.05 -15.55 -13.40
CA ARG A 421 18.17 -16.49 -13.54
C ARG A 421 19.34 -16.12 -12.62
N LEU A 422 19.65 -14.83 -12.51
CA LEU A 422 20.69 -14.34 -11.61
C LEU A 422 20.37 -14.62 -10.13
N GLU A 423 19.11 -14.48 -9.72
CA GLU A 423 18.70 -14.73 -8.34
C GLU A 423 18.78 -16.22 -7.96
N LYS A 424 18.22 -17.09 -8.80
CA LYS A 424 18.12 -18.52 -8.49
C LYS A 424 19.47 -19.26 -8.55
N LYS A 425 20.48 -18.71 -9.18
CA LYS A 425 21.80 -19.37 -9.41
C LYS A 425 21.67 -20.82 -9.93
N SER A 426 20.59 -21.13 -10.64
CA SER A 426 20.28 -22.48 -11.13
C SER A 426 21.10 -22.79 -12.38
N ALA A 427 21.62 -24.02 -12.48
CA ALA A 427 22.30 -24.53 -13.68
C ALA A 427 21.29 -24.98 -14.76
N ASN A 428 20.05 -25.28 -14.39
CA ASN A 428 19.04 -25.76 -15.33
C ASN A 428 18.39 -24.60 -16.11
N PRO A 429 17.91 -24.83 -17.35
CA PRO A 429 17.17 -23.84 -18.10
C PRO A 429 15.92 -23.42 -17.33
N LEU A 430 15.60 -22.10 -17.37
CA LEU A 430 14.36 -21.59 -16.82
C LEU A 430 13.22 -21.80 -17.81
N LYS A 431 12.14 -22.44 -17.36
CA LYS A 431 10.92 -22.61 -18.15
C LYS A 431 10.01 -21.41 -17.92
N VAL A 432 9.64 -20.74 -19.01
CA VAL A 432 8.79 -19.54 -18.98
C VAL A 432 7.53 -19.80 -19.77
N CYS A 433 6.39 -19.60 -19.14
CA CYS A 433 5.08 -19.71 -19.78
C CYS A 433 4.47 -18.31 -19.95
N ILE A 434 3.97 -18.03 -21.16
CA ILE A 434 3.29 -16.76 -21.48
C ILE A 434 1.87 -17.11 -21.95
N GLY A 435 0.87 -16.59 -21.25
CA GLY A 435 -0.53 -16.77 -21.60
C GLY A 435 -1.43 -17.17 -20.43
N ASN A 436 -2.62 -17.69 -20.75
CA ASN A 436 -3.67 -17.92 -19.77
C ASN A 436 -3.72 -19.34 -19.17
N ASN A 437 -2.93 -20.27 -19.71
CA ASN A 437 -2.96 -21.71 -19.32
C ASN A 437 -1.93 -22.05 -18.21
N TYR A 438 -1.66 -21.10 -17.33
CA TYR A 438 -0.64 -21.23 -16.26
C TYR A 438 -0.94 -22.35 -15.23
N LYS A 439 -2.18 -22.84 -15.14
CA LYS A 439 -2.56 -23.87 -14.16
C LYS A 439 -1.97 -25.26 -14.49
N GLU A 440 -1.64 -25.50 -15.75
CA GLU A 440 -1.18 -26.80 -16.25
C GLU A 440 0.32 -26.86 -16.52
N THR A 441 1.02 -25.73 -16.43
CA THR A 441 2.44 -25.66 -16.78
C THR A 441 3.35 -25.69 -15.56
N LYS A 442 4.35 -26.56 -15.58
CA LYS A 442 5.48 -26.59 -14.63
C LYS A 442 6.53 -25.52 -15.01
N ALA A 443 6.11 -24.26 -15.09
CA ALA A 443 7.01 -23.17 -15.44
C ALA A 443 7.60 -22.50 -14.20
N ASP A 444 8.88 -22.12 -14.25
CA ASP A 444 9.56 -21.37 -13.19
C ASP A 444 9.06 -19.92 -13.13
N ILE A 445 8.71 -19.35 -14.30
CA ILE A 445 8.20 -17.98 -14.43
C ILE A 445 6.96 -18.03 -15.32
N ILE A 446 5.90 -17.38 -14.88
CA ILE A 446 4.65 -17.31 -15.63
C ILE A 446 4.30 -15.83 -15.87
N PHE A 447 4.19 -15.45 -17.14
CA PHE A 447 3.66 -14.18 -17.55
C PHE A 447 2.23 -14.34 -18.03
N SER A 448 1.29 -13.66 -17.42
CA SER A 448 -0.10 -13.70 -17.81
C SER A 448 -0.51 -12.42 -18.52
N THR A 449 -1.22 -12.59 -19.64
CA THR A 449 -1.84 -11.48 -20.37
C THR A 449 -3.17 -11.02 -19.79
N ARG A 450 -3.71 -11.74 -18.79
CA ARG A 450 -4.88 -11.32 -18.00
C ARG A 450 -4.45 -10.86 -16.62
N LYS A 451 -5.19 -9.89 -16.05
CA LYS A 451 -5.09 -9.54 -14.62
C LYS A 451 -5.40 -10.80 -13.81
N ILE A 452 -4.39 -11.41 -13.23
CA ILE A 452 -4.56 -12.53 -12.30
C ILE A 452 -4.26 -11.99 -10.91
N ASP A 453 -5.21 -12.26 -10.01
CA ASP A 453 -5.11 -11.91 -8.61
C ASP A 453 -3.74 -12.30 -8.03
N ASN A 454 -3.08 -11.32 -7.39
CA ASN A 454 -1.84 -11.45 -6.63
C ASN A 454 -0.51 -11.57 -7.42
N LYS A 455 -0.45 -11.32 -8.72
CA LYS A 455 0.84 -11.29 -9.44
C LYS A 455 1.24 -9.86 -9.79
N ILE A 456 2.52 -9.57 -9.61
CA ILE A 456 3.13 -8.29 -9.99
C ILE A 456 3.06 -8.18 -11.51
N PRO A 457 2.58 -7.06 -12.09
CA PRO A 457 2.64 -6.82 -13.53
C PRO A 457 4.07 -6.94 -14.08
N ILE A 458 4.24 -7.40 -15.31
CA ILE A 458 5.56 -7.66 -15.92
C ILE A 458 6.49 -6.45 -15.81
N LEU A 459 6.01 -5.25 -16.10
CA LEU A 459 6.78 -4.00 -15.99
C LEU A 459 7.29 -3.72 -14.58
N GLU A 460 6.56 -4.13 -13.54
CA GLU A 460 6.96 -3.94 -12.16
C GLU A 460 7.99 -4.98 -11.70
N LEU A 461 7.91 -6.19 -12.23
CA LEU A 461 8.96 -7.20 -12.05
C LEU A 461 10.30 -6.73 -12.62
N GLU A 462 10.30 -6.14 -13.81
CA GLU A 462 11.49 -5.59 -14.44
C GLU A 462 12.15 -4.52 -13.54
N LYS A 463 11.40 -3.53 -13.05
CA LYS A 463 11.92 -2.48 -12.18
C LYS A 463 12.46 -3.03 -10.87
N PHE A 464 11.75 -3.98 -10.28
CA PHE A 464 12.15 -4.63 -9.04
C PHE A 464 13.50 -5.37 -9.18
N TYR A 465 13.68 -6.15 -10.26
CA TYR A 465 14.89 -6.89 -10.47
C TYR A 465 16.06 -6.02 -10.96
N LEU A 466 15.79 -4.99 -11.74
CA LEU A 466 16.78 -3.99 -12.14
C LEU A 466 17.45 -3.37 -10.93
N TYR A 467 16.66 -2.96 -9.93
CA TYR A 467 17.18 -2.40 -8.69
C TYR A 467 18.09 -3.37 -7.93
N GLN A 468 17.70 -4.63 -7.82
CA GLN A 468 18.51 -5.66 -7.16
C GLN A 468 19.86 -5.90 -7.87
N LEU A 469 19.90 -5.81 -9.18
CA LEU A 469 21.12 -5.94 -9.96
C LEU A 469 22.08 -4.79 -9.74
N ILE A 470 21.57 -3.58 -9.73
CA ILE A 470 22.36 -2.36 -9.47
C ILE A 470 23.03 -2.46 -8.10
N ASP A 471 22.34 -2.98 -7.11
CA ASP A 471 22.87 -3.15 -5.75
C ASP A 471 23.92 -4.27 -5.62
N LYS A 472 23.72 -5.39 -6.34
CA LYS A 472 24.63 -6.56 -6.28
C LYS A 472 25.91 -6.41 -7.09
N LYS A 473 25.91 -5.57 -8.09
CA LYS A 473 27.08 -5.26 -8.89
C LYS A 473 27.48 -3.85 -8.55
N ASN A 474 28.58 -3.67 -7.82
CA ASN A 474 29.24 -2.38 -7.78
C ASN A 474 29.23 -1.80 -9.19
N LEU A 475 28.69 -0.60 -9.37
CA LEU A 475 28.61 0.15 -10.64
C LEU A 475 29.97 0.29 -11.38
N SER A 476 31.06 -0.24 -10.83
CA SER A 476 32.40 -0.33 -11.42
C SER A 476 32.50 -1.25 -12.64
N LEU A 477 31.40 -1.86 -13.10
CA LEU A 477 31.35 -2.71 -14.30
C LEU A 477 30.72 -2.01 -15.52
N PHE A 478 30.37 -0.74 -15.40
CA PHE A 478 29.84 0.06 -16.50
C PHE A 478 30.76 1.20 -16.88
#